data_ddbb3ebb720c1ffad4c2f83d014b8391
#
_entry.id   ddbb3ebb720c1ffad4c2f83d014b8391
#
_cell.length_a   1.000
_cell.length_b   1.000
_cell.length_c   1.000
_cell.angle_alpha   90.00
_cell.angle_beta   90.00
_cell.angle_gamma   90.00
#
_symmetry.space_group_name_H-M   'P 1'
#
loop_
_entity.id
_entity.type
_entity.pdbx_description
1 polymer ?
#
loop_
_entity_poly.entity_id
_entity_poly.type
_entity_poly.pdbx_seq_one_letter_code
_entity_poly.pdbx_strand_id
1 'polypeptide(L)'
;MSLTRYNTIFPGLVLLSAFFVSSHTVAEYRFVIFGDSGYIPAYEDVDTDETPLVTVEDYLAEERSAWEKRHNTTEFKPAPMVFESTVGGFLPASGLYPVAWAMEDTCKQKGCQFAAMLGDNVYPDGGTLGADARFDSRRYRDMLHKPFHTLGSGIENFTIYSMMGNHDWRISREATMSQMLYLQEHPSFYMPDYFYRVSPPATAGDVEIFVIDTEMLLASTTVYKDKLAADGSGREVSDSEIDEFPAHAAPQTAAEQNMVAWLEHALATSTAQWKIVLGHHALWSGGGSKFEKARALRKLFLPALCRHADAYFSGDDHMLEIYTDGCAGIEGAAAAPLPTMVTGAGAKWRPNHPAFIAQQEKTYPGLTTVWSKGPTWGFMYVTLEGEQMHIEAIVPGTDFSGSSTVEKTVTFSRRSGGTRQAD
;
A
#
# COMPACT_ATOMS: atom_id res chain seq x y z
N MET A 1 78.53 -15.63 62.22
CA MET A 1 77.96 -14.54 61.38
C MET A 1 77.31 -15.18 60.17
N SER A 2 75.94 -15.29 60.18
CA SER A 2 75.14 -15.89 59.16
C SER A 2 74.29 -14.81 58.55
N LEU A 3 74.42 -14.59 57.23
CA LEU A 3 73.63 -13.60 56.47
C LEU A 3 72.47 -14.33 55.80
N THR A 4 71.28 -14.07 56.28
CA THR A 4 70.01 -14.56 55.72
C THR A 4 69.62 -13.66 54.57
N ARG A 5 69.47 -14.22 53.37
CA ARG A 5 68.92 -13.50 52.18
C ARG A 5 67.38 -13.59 52.20
N TYR A 6 66.72 -12.46 52.13
CA TYR A 6 65.30 -12.37 51.88
C TYR A 6 65.03 -12.33 50.36
N ASN A 7 64.23 -13.32 49.92
CA ASN A 7 63.66 -13.31 48.56
C ASN A 7 62.32 -12.57 48.57
N THR A 8 62.26 -11.46 47.87
CA THR A 8 61.01 -10.71 47.64
C THR A 8 60.37 -11.28 46.37
N ILE A 9 59.16 -11.84 46.52
CA ILE A 9 58.29 -12.28 45.42
C ILE A 9 57.38 -11.11 45.07
N PHE A 10 57.46 -10.58 43.84
CA PHE A 10 56.55 -9.65 43.29
C PHE A 10 55.34 -10.42 42.69
N PRO A 11 54.08 -10.11 43.07
CA PRO A 11 52.92 -10.68 42.36
C PRO A 11 52.71 -9.94 41.04
N GLY A 12 52.86 -10.67 39.93
CA GLY A 12 52.51 -10.16 38.60
C GLY A 12 51.00 -9.90 38.50
N LEU A 13 50.64 -8.65 38.24
CA LEU A 13 49.27 -8.25 37.95
C LEU A 13 48.92 -8.64 36.52
N VAL A 14 48.12 -9.70 36.32
CA VAL A 14 47.53 -10.07 35.04
C VAL A 14 46.37 -9.15 34.76
N LEU A 15 46.53 -8.17 33.89
CA LEU A 15 45.42 -7.38 33.33
C LEU A 15 44.64 -8.24 32.34
N LEU A 16 43.46 -8.76 32.74
CA LEU A 16 42.51 -9.31 31.83
C LEU A 16 41.82 -8.13 31.09
N SER A 17 42.20 -7.90 29.86
CA SER A 17 41.49 -7.00 28.93
C SER A 17 40.19 -7.70 28.53
N ALA A 18 39.08 -7.30 29.15
CA ALA A 18 37.75 -7.71 28.69
C ALA A 18 37.44 -6.97 27.39
N PHE A 19 37.53 -7.67 26.27
CA PHE A 19 36.96 -7.20 25.01
C PHE A 19 35.43 -7.20 25.15
N PHE A 20 34.85 -6.03 25.39
CA PHE A 20 33.42 -5.82 25.16
C PHE A 20 33.18 -5.88 23.65
N VAL A 21 32.74 -7.01 23.15
CA VAL A 21 32.10 -7.11 21.84
C VAL A 21 30.76 -6.39 22.01
N SER A 22 30.71 -5.12 21.61
CA SER A 22 29.46 -4.40 21.47
C SER A 22 28.68 -5.09 20.34
N SER A 23 27.72 -5.93 20.70
CA SER A 23 26.74 -6.42 19.75
C SER A 23 25.89 -5.21 19.32
N HIS A 24 26.21 -4.62 18.19
CA HIS A 24 25.33 -3.66 17.55
C HIS A 24 24.06 -4.43 17.18
N THR A 25 22.99 -4.23 17.94
CA THR A 25 21.68 -4.68 17.53
C THR A 25 21.33 -3.94 16.24
N VAL A 26 21.16 -4.67 15.15
CA VAL A 26 20.69 -4.11 13.90
C VAL A 26 19.31 -3.54 14.15
N ALA A 27 19.10 -2.27 13.77
CA ALA A 27 17.79 -1.66 13.92
C ALA A 27 16.77 -2.40 13.04
N GLU A 28 15.62 -2.69 13.63
CA GLU A 28 14.54 -3.42 12.98
C GLU A 28 13.25 -2.62 13.09
N TYR A 29 12.60 -2.39 11.93
CA TYR A 29 11.35 -1.63 11.84
C TYR A 29 10.28 -2.50 11.20
N ARG A 30 9.09 -2.53 11.80
CA ARG A 30 7.98 -3.38 11.39
C ARG A 30 6.70 -2.58 11.24
N PHE A 31 5.97 -2.81 10.16
CA PHE A 31 4.70 -2.14 9.91
C PHE A 31 3.77 -2.97 9.03
N VAL A 32 2.48 -2.66 9.09
CA VAL A 32 1.49 -3.19 8.17
C VAL A 32 1.13 -2.14 7.13
N ILE A 33 0.81 -2.60 5.92
CA ILE A 33 0.43 -1.74 4.82
C ILE A 33 -0.73 -2.34 4.04
N PHE A 34 -1.75 -1.53 3.75
CA PHE A 34 -3.01 -1.96 3.14
C PHE A 34 -3.67 -0.78 2.41
N GLY A 35 -4.53 -1.07 1.45
CA GLY A 35 -5.32 -0.09 0.72
C GLY A 35 -6.71 -0.62 0.41
N ASP A 36 -7.58 0.23 -0.14
CA ASP A 36 -8.92 -0.12 -0.62
C ASP A 36 -9.77 -0.80 0.46
N SER A 37 -9.64 -0.31 1.69
CA SER A 37 -10.23 -0.94 2.87
C SER A 37 -11.62 -0.42 3.21
N GLY A 38 -12.03 0.73 2.70
CA GLY A 38 -13.23 1.44 3.11
C GLY A 38 -14.54 0.94 2.49
N TYR A 39 -14.66 -0.35 2.20
CA TYR A 39 -15.86 -0.91 1.57
C TYR A 39 -16.77 -1.61 2.58
N ILE A 40 -18.01 -1.15 2.67
CA ILE A 40 -19.11 -1.82 3.37
C ILE A 40 -20.30 -1.90 2.40
N PRO A 41 -20.77 -3.09 2.02
CA PRO A 41 -21.83 -3.27 1.01
C PRO A 41 -23.10 -2.50 1.29
N ALA A 42 -23.49 -2.36 2.55
CA ALA A 42 -24.67 -1.61 2.97
C ALA A 42 -24.64 -0.12 2.61
N TYR A 43 -23.49 0.41 2.19
CA TYR A 43 -23.32 1.80 1.74
C TYR A 43 -23.12 1.93 0.23
N GLU A 44 -23.21 0.84 -0.54
CA GLU A 44 -22.93 0.87 -1.98
C GLU A 44 -24.07 1.50 -2.78
N ASP A 45 -25.32 1.27 -2.36
CA ASP A 45 -26.48 1.97 -2.93
C ASP A 45 -26.79 3.21 -2.09
N VAL A 46 -26.39 4.34 -2.61
CA VAL A 46 -26.41 5.60 -1.90
C VAL A 46 -27.64 6.46 -2.21
N ASP A 47 -28.42 6.09 -3.22
CA ASP A 47 -29.65 6.78 -3.60
C ASP A 47 -30.85 6.35 -2.74
N THR A 48 -30.68 5.26 -1.99
CA THR A 48 -31.69 4.74 -1.07
C THR A 48 -31.06 4.40 0.27
N ASP A 49 -31.74 4.63 1.38
CA ASP A 49 -31.36 4.10 2.70
C ASP A 49 -31.52 2.57 2.78
N GLU A 50 -31.79 1.93 1.64
CA GLU A 50 -32.00 0.50 1.54
C GLU A 50 -30.67 -0.23 1.34
N THR A 51 -30.50 -1.28 2.13
CA THR A 51 -29.37 -2.19 1.95
C THR A 51 -29.50 -2.93 0.62
N PRO A 52 -28.54 -2.85 -0.32
CA PRO A 52 -28.62 -3.47 -1.63
C PRO A 52 -28.54 -5.00 -1.50
N LEU A 53 -29.68 -5.64 -1.33
CA LEU A 53 -29.76 -7.09 -1.29
C LEU A 53 -29.63 -7.67 -2.69
N VAL A 54 -28.84 -8.75 -2.81
CA VAL A 54 -28.68 -9.47 -4.07
C VAL A 54 -29.20 -10.89 -3.93
N THR A 55 -29.72 -11.45 -5.02
CA THR A 55 -29.95 -12.89 -5.07
C THR A 55 -28.63 -13.62 -5.25
N VAL A 56 -28.52 -14.85 -4.75
CA VAL A 56 -27.30 -15.66 -4.94
C VAL A 56 -27.05 -15.88 -6.44
N GLU A 57 -28.10 -16.04 -7.23
CA GLU A 57 -28.02 -16.27 -8.67
C GLU A 57 -27.44 -15.06 -9.41
N ASP A 58 -27.98 -13.86 -9.16
CA ASP A 58 -27.52 -12.62 -9.79
C ASP A 58 -26.08 -12.31 -9.38
N TYR A 59 -25.76 -12.45 -8.11
CA TYR A 59 -24.40 -12.24 -7.59
C TYR A 59 -23.38 -13.18 -8.27
N LEU A 60 -23.66 -14.48 -8.32
CA LEU A 60 -22.78 -15.44 -8.97
C LEU A 60 -22.64 -15.19 -10.48
N ALA A 61 -23.70 -14.71 -11.14
CA ALA A 61 -23.65 -14.34 -12.56
C ALA A 61 -22.75 -13.11 -12.78
N GLU A 62 -22.84 -12.10 -11.91
CA GLU A 62 -21.99 -10.90 -11.96
C GLU A 62 -20.52 -11.24 -11.71
N GLU A 63 -20.22 -11.99 -10.65
CA GLU A 63 -18.86 -12.45 -10.32
C GLU A 63 -18.26 -13.28 -11.45
N ARG A 64 -19.05 -14.16 -12.07
CA ARG A 64 -18.62 -14.96 -13.24
C ARG A 64 -18.33 -14.07 -14.44
N SER A 65 -19.18 -13.08 -14.71
CA SER A 65 -18.95 -12.11 -15.79
C SER A 65 -17.65 -11.32 -15.57
N ALA A 66 -17.38 -10.90 -14.34
CA ALA A 66 -16.13 -10.22 -14.01
C ALA A 66 -14.90 -11.12 -14.17
N TRP A 67 -15.03 -12.41 -13.86
CA TRP A 67 -14.00 -13.43 -14.04
C TRP A 67 -13.69 -13.66 -15.52
N GLU A 68 -14.72 -13.80 -16.33
CA GLU A 68 -14.61 -14.03 -17.79
C GLU A 68 -14.01 -12.82 -18.51
N LYS A 69 -14.40 -11.60 -18.13
CA LYS A 69 -13.81 -10.34 -18.67
C LYS A 69 -12.30 -10.23 -18.45
N ARG A 70 -11.75 -10.91 -17.46
CA ARG A 70 -10.31 -10.98 -17.20
C ARG A 70 -9.64 -12.18 -17.84
N HIS A 71 -10.38 -12.93 -18.68
CA HIS A 71 -9.85 -14.12 -19.34
C HIS A 71 -9.14 -15.07 -18.36
N ASN A 72 -9.65 -15.15 -17.14
CA ASN A 72 -9.07 -16.00 -16.11
C ASN A 72 -9.39 -17.47 -16.41
N THR A 73 -8.36 -18.29 -16.52
CA THR A 73 -8.45 -19.72 -16.85
C THR A 73 -8.40 -20.63 -15.62
N THR A 74 -8.29 -20.08 -14.43
CA THR A 74 -8.30 -20.85 -13.18
C THR A 74 -9.75 -21.23 -12.81
N GLU A 75 -9.90 -22.06 -11.79
CA GLU A 75 -11.22 -22.39 -11.27
C GLU A 75 -11.94 -21.13 -10.75
N PHE A 76 -13.20 -20.98 -11.13
CA PHE A 76 -14.03 -19.84 -10.72
C PHE A 76 -14.21 -19.81 -9.20
N LYS A 77 -13.86 -18.70 -8.59
CA LYS A 77 -13.98 -18.48 -7.15
C LYS A 77 -14.66 -17.13 -6.91
N PRO A 78 -15.96 -17.11 -6.58
CA PRO A 78 -16.69 -15.88 -6.26
C PRO A 78 -16.25 -15.35 -4.91
N ALA A 79 -16.41 -14.04 -4.69
CA ALA A 79 -16.28 -13.44 -3.37
C ALA A 79 -17.32 -14.03 -2.41
N PRO A 80 -17.03 -14.11 -1.11
CA PRO A 80 -17.99 -14.58 -0.13
C PRO A 80 -19.24 -13.71 -0.08
N MET A 81 -20.36 -14.31 0.33
CA MET A 81 -21.60 -13.60 0.66
C MET A 81 -21.91 -13.77 2.15
N VAL A 82 -22.57 -12.79 2.73
CA VAL A 82 -23.07 -12.86 4.11
C VAL A 82 -24.59 -12.69 4.11
N PHE A 83 -25.28 -13.42 5.00
CA PHE A 83 -26.70 -13.25 5.22
C PHE A 83 -26.92 -12.14 6.24
N GLU A 84 -27.58 -11.06 5.79
CA GLU A 84 -27.95 -9.96 6.66
C GLU A 84 -29.32 -10.22 7.29
N SER A 85 -29.33 -10.60 8.57
CA SER A 85 -30.53 -11.06 9.26
C SER A 85 -31.54 -9.94 9.53
N THR A 86 -31.09 -8.68 9.60
CA THR A 86 -31.96 -7.53 9.88
C THR A 86 -32.88 -7.18 8.72
N VAL A 87 -32.41 -7.45 7.50
CA VAL A 87 -33.17 -7.20 6.25
C VAL A 87 -33.57 -8.48 5.52
N GLY A 88 -33.07 -9.63 5.96
CA GLY A 88 -33.52 -10.94 5.47
C GLY A 88 -33.01 -11.32 4.08
N GLY A 89 -31.80 -10.93 3.73
CA GLY A 89 -31.21 -11.21 2.42
C GLY A 89 -29.69 -11.38 2.42
N PHE A 90 -29.11 -11.53 1.25
CA PHE A 90 -27.66 -11.69 1.07
C PHE A 90 -27.01 -10.39 0.60
N LEU A 91 -25.79 -10.16 1.07
CA LEU A 91 -24.89 -9.10 0.64
C LEU A 91 -23.55 -9.69 0.21
N PRO A 92 -22.84 -9.07 -0.74
CA PRO A 92 -21.42 -9.35 -0.94
C PRO A 92 -20.67 -9.17 0.38
N ALA A 93 -19.76 -10.05 0.70
CA ALA A 93 -18.95 -9.88 1.91
C ALA A 93 -17.86 -8.81 1.67
N SER A 94 -17.46 -8.13 2.75
CA SER A 94 -16.33 -7.22 2.77
C SER A 94 -15.16 -7.80 3.56
N GLY A 95 -13.94 -7.59 3.05
CA GLY A 95 -12.70 -7.91 3.74
C GLY A 95 -12.33 -6.94 4.86
N LEU A 96 -13.01 -5.80 5.00
CA LEU A 96 -12.64 -4.74 5.94
C LEU A 96 -12.34 -5.25 7.35
N TYR A 97 -13.28 -5.96 7.97
CA TYR A 97 -13.08 -6.48 9.33
C TYR A 97 -12.14 -7.69 9.38
N PRO A 98 -12.23 -8.71 8.49
CA PRO A 98 -11.25 -9.80 8.45
C PRO A 98 -9.81 -9.30 8.31
N VAL A 99 -9.55 -8.30 7.44
CA VAL A 99 -8.22 -7.72 7.27
C VAL A 99 -7.80 -6.92 8.50
N ALA A 100 -8.68 -6.10 9.07
CA ALA A 100 -8.38 -5.32 10.27
C ALA A 100 -8.02 -6.22 11.47
N TRP A 101 -8.79 -7.29 11.70
CA TRP A 101 -8.49 -8.27 12.76
C TRP A 101 -7.17 -9.01 12.53
N ALA A 102 -6.89 -9.42 11.28
CA ALA A 102 -5.64 -10.08 10.94
C ALA A 102 -4.43 -9.15 11.10
N MET A 103 -4.56 -7.86 10.76
CA MET A 103 -3.52 -6.86 11.02
C MET A 103 -3.28 -6.66 12.51
N GLU A 104 -4.35 -6.53 13.31
CA GLU A 104 -4.25 -6.39 14.75
C GLU A 104 -3.55 -7.60 15.38
N ASP A 105 -3.94 -8.83 15.00
CA ASP A 105 -3.32 -10.06 15.48
C ASP A 105 -1.85 -10.16 15.08
N THR A 106 -1.52 -9.84 13.82
CA THR A 106 -0.15 -9.79 13.31
C THR A 106 0.71 -8.79 14.11
N CYS A 107 0.20 -7.59 14.36
CA CYS A 107 0.90 -6.59 15.14
C CYS A 107 1.08 -6.99 16.61
N LYS A 108 0.12 -7.70 17.20
CA LYS A 108 0.24 -8.26 18.56
C LYS A 108 1.29 -9.36 18.64
N GLN A 109 1.35 -10.24 17.65
CA GLN A 109 2.27 -11.38 17.64
C GLN A 109 3.68 -11.01 17.24
N LYS A 110 3.85 -10.17 16.21
CA LYS A 110 5.14 -9.86 15.59
C LYS A 110 5.67 -8.47 15.93
N GLY A 111 4.82 -7.59 16.47
CA GLY A 111 5.13 -6.17 16.69
C GLY A 111 4.90 -5.33 15.43
N CYS A 112 4.49 -4.07 15.63
CA CYS A 112 4.40 -3.05 14.59
C CYS A 112 4.73 -1.70 15.22
N GLN A 113 5.43 -0.82 14.51
CA GLN A 113 5.65 0.55 14.96
C GLN A 113 4.63 1.52 14.38
N PHE A 114 4.11 1.24 13.19
CA PHE A 114 3.13 2.07 12.50
C PHE A 114 2.35 1.24 11.46
N ALA A 115 1.37 1.88 10.81
CA ALA A 115 0.68 1.34 9.64
C ALA A 115 0.66 2.37 8.51
N ALA A 116 0.42 1.91 7.26
CA ALA A 116 0.16 2.76 6.11
C ALA A 116 -1.13 2.33 5.40
N MET A 117 -2.01 3.31 5.12
CA MET A 117 -3.31 3.13 4.46
C MET A 117 -3.28 3.86 3.11
N LEU A 118 -3.41 3.11 2.01
CA LEU A 118 -3.06 3.53 0.65
C LEU A 118 -4.23 4.09 -0.17
N GLY A 119 -5.19 4.72 0.45
CA GLY A 119 -6.32 5.35 -0.24
C GLY A 119 -7.50 4.41 -0.47
N ASP A 120 -8.54 4.95 -1.11
CA ASP A 120 -9.87 4.35 -1.20
C ASP A 120 -10.39 3.97 0.20
N ASN A 121 -10.36 5.00 1.04
CA ASN A 121 -10.62 4.88 2.47
C ASN A 121 -12.11 4.83 2.79
N VAL A 122 -12.96 5.33 1.88
CA VAL A 122 -14.42 5.40 2.04
C VAL A 122 -15.11 5.19 0.70
N TYR A 123 -15.73 4.02 0.51
CA TYR A 123 -16.54 3.70 -0.65
C TYR A 123 -18.02 4.10 -0.45
N PRO A 124 -18.78 4.31 -1.56
CA PRO A 124 -18.33 4.33 -2.94
C PRO A 124 -17.62 5.62 -3.36
N ASP A 125 -17.82 6.74 -2.65
CA ASP A 125 -17.49 8.09 -3.14
C ASP A 125 -16.77 8.98 -2.11
N GLY A 126 -16.00 8.45 -1.19
CA GLY A 126 -15.28 9.28 -0.21
C GLY A 126 -16.21 10.16 0.64
N GLY A 127 -15.77 11.36 0.98
CA GLY A 127 -16.59 12.39 1.61
C GLY A 127 -17.63 12.93 0.65
N THR A 128 -18.83 13.29 1.15
CA THR A 128 -19.96 13.75 0.33
C THR A 128 -20.55 15.08 0.78
N LEU A 129 -20.13 15.60 1.95
CA LEU A 129 -20.72 16.78 2.62
C LEU A 129 -22.23 16.63 2.86
N GLY A 130 -22.70 15.38 2.98
CA GLY A 130 -24.13 15.09 3.18
C GLY A 130 -24.96 15.11 1.89
N ALA A 131 -24.32 15.12 0.70
CA ALA A 131 -25.04 14.95 -0.55
C ALA A 131 -25.82 13.63 -0.54
N ASP A 132 -27.05 13.66 -1.11
CA ASP A 132 -27.92 12.49 -1.22
C ASP A 132 -28.22 11.79 0.12
N ALA A 133 -28.41 12.60 1.20
CA ALA A 133 -28.63 12.11 2.57
C ALA A 133 -27.52 11.19 3.13
N ARG A 134 -26.33 11.19 2.57
CA ARG A 134 -25.17 10.42 3.05
C ARG A 134 -24.59 11.07 4.29
N PHE A 135 -24.60 10.36 5.37
CA PHE A 135 -24.06 10.84 6.65
C PHE A 135 -22.58 10.47 6.77
N ASP A 136 -21.68 11.35 6.31
CA ASP A 136 -20.23 11.15 6.33
C ASP A 136 -19.72 10.75 7.71
N SER A 137 -20.22 11.36 8.78
CA SER A 137 -19.84 11.00 10.15
C SER A 137 -20.11 9.53 10.51
N ARG A 138 -21.19 8.93 9.98
CA ARG A 138 -21.51 7.52 10.15
C ARG A 138 -20.59 6.65 9.30
N ARG A 139 -20.37 7.02 8.03
CA ARG A 139 -19.50 6.29 7.09
C ARG A 139 -18.05 6.29 7.59
N TYR A 140 -17.52 7.44 7.99
CA TYR A 140 -16.16 7.54 8.55
C TYR A 140 -15.99 6.74 9.83
N ARG A 141 -16.99 6.79 10.73
CA ARG A 141 -16.97 5.96 11.93
C ARG A 141 -16.92 4.47 11.59
N ASP A 142 -17.75 4.02 10.64
CA ASP A 142 -17.94 2.60 10.33
C ASP A 142 -16.82 2.04 9.45
N MET A 143 -16.21 2.86 8.57
CA MET A 143 -15.16 2.45 7.64
C MET A 143 -13.74 2.79 8.11
N LEU A 144 -13.56 3.84 8.91
CA LEU A 144 -12.25 4.30 9.38
C LEU A 144 -12.05 4.03 10.87
N HIS A 145 -12.94 4.51 11.73
CA HIS A 145 -12.72 4.43 13.17
C HIS A 145 -12.88 3.00 13.72
N LYS A 146 -14.06 2.40 13.54
CA LYS A 146 -14.38 1.09 14.15
C LYS A 146 -13.44 -0.05 13.75
N PRO A 147 -13.05 -0.21 12.47
CA PRO A 147 -12.20 -1.32 12.08
C PRO A 147 -10.79 -1.20 12.67
N PHE A 148 -10.26 0.02 12.80
CA PHE A 148 -8.86 0.24 13.14
C PHE A 148 -8.63 0.81 14.54
N HIS A 149 -9.66 0.97 15.38
CA HIS A 149 -9.54 1.60 16.70
C HIS A 149 -8.66 0.81 17.69
N THR A 150 -8.48 -0.49 17.47
CA THR A 150 -7.61 -1.35 18.29
C THR A 150 -6.28 -1.62 17.64
N LEU A 151 -6.10 -1.29 16.35
CA LEU A 151 -4.83 -1.49 15.65
C LEU A 151 -3.74 -0.63 16.30
N GLY A 152 -2.65 -1.28 16.72
CA GLY A 152 -1.57 -0.64 17.44
C GLY A 152 -1.88 -0.30 18.90
N SER A 153 -2.99 -0.80 19.46
CA SER A 153 -3.33 -0.60 20.88
C SER A 153 -2.22 -1.10 21.79
N GLY A 154 -1.78 -0.22 22.70
CA GLY A 154 -0.64 -0.50 23.61
C GLY A 154 0.74 -0.23 23.02
N ILE A 155 0.83 0.20 21.77
CA ILE A 155 2.08 0.60 21.12
C ILE A 155 2.18 2.13 21.19
N GLU A 156 3.26 2.60 21.81
CA GLU A 156 3.48 4.05 21.97
C GLU A 156 3.67 4.74 20.62
N ASN A 157 2.97 5.85 20.40
CA ASN A 157 3.02 6.66 19.18
C ASN A 157 2.65 5.89 17.90
N PHE A 158 1.88 4.79 18.01
CA PHE A 158 1.40 4.11 16.83
C PHE A 158 0.51 5.05 15.99
N THR A 159 0.78 5.09 14.69
CA THR A 159 0.11 5.99 13.75
C THR A 159 -0.17 5.28 12.44
N ILE A 160 -1.33 5.51 11.86
CA ILE A 160 -1.71 5.08 10.51
C ILE A 160 -1.47 6.24 9.55
N TYR A 161 -0.42 6.17 8.74
CA TYR A 161 -0.12 7.16 7.71
C TYR A 161 -1.05 6.95 6.53
N SER A 162 -1.85 7.97 6.19
CA SER A 162 -2.97 7.83 5.27
C SER A 162 -2.80 8.71 4.04
N MET A 163 -3.46 8.34 2.95
CA MET A 163 -3.54 9.08 1.70
C MET A 163 -4.91 8.95 1.09
N MET A 164 -5.20 9.74 0.04
CA MET A 164 -6.43 9.63 -0.75
C MET A 164 -6.25 8.66 -1.91
N GLY A 165 -7.35 7.96 -2.26
CA GLY A 165 -7.50 7.19 -3.48
C GLY A 165 -8.52 7.83 -4.42
N ASN A 166 -8.76 7.21 -5.57
CA ASN A 166 -9.66 7.79 -6.57
C ASN A 166 -11.13 7.83 -6.12
N HIS A 167 -11.58 6.91 -5.25
CA HIS A 167 -12.90 6.96 -4.67
C HIS A 167 -13.05 8.13 -3.68
N ASP A 168 -12.00 8.48 -2.97
CA ASP A 168 -12.01 9.61 -2.04
C ASP A 168 -12.11 10.97 -2.75
N TRP A 169 -11.78 11.03 -4.07
CA TRP A 169 -11.85 12.23 -4.90
C TRP A 169 -13.16 12.42 -5.70
N ARG A 170 -14.12 11.48 -5.63
CA ARG A 170 -15.23 11.43 -6.59
C ARG A 170 -16.18 12.62 -6.56
N ILE A 171 -16.51 13.16 -5.41
CA ILE A 171 -17.60 14.14 -5.26
C ILE A 171 -17.12 15.57 -5.53
N SER A 172 -16.18 16.05 -4.71
CA SER A 172 -15.60 17.39 -4.85
C SER A 172 -14.32 17.52 -4.02
N ARG A 173 -13.54 18.55 -4.30
CA ARG A 173 -12.34 18.84 -3.49
C ARG A 173 -12.69 19.18 -2.04
N GLU A 174 -13.79 19.89 -1.80
CA GLU A 174 -14.25 20.21 -0.46
C GLU A 174 -14.66 18.96 0.32
N ALA A 175 -15.29 17.99 -0.36
CA ALA A 175 -15.64 16.70 0.22
C ALA A 175 -14.40 15.87 0.57
N THR A 176 -13.42 15.81 -0.33
CA THR A 176 -12.11 15.18 -0.07
C THR A 176 -11.39 15.86 1.10
N MET A 177 -11.40 17.20 1.13
CA MET A 177 -10.83 17.98 2.24
C MET A 177 -11.54 17.69 3.57
N SER A 178 -12.87 17.54 3.58
CA SER A 178 -13.63 17.16 4.78
C SER A 178 -13.20 15.79 5.31
N GLN A 179 -12.96 14.82 4.42
CA GLN A 179 -12.43 13.52 4.83
C GLN A 179 -11.01 13.63 5.36
N MET A 180 -10.14 14.43 4.74
CA MET A 180 -8.77 14.67 5.23
C MET A 180 -8.80 15.31 6.62
N LEU A 181 -9.66 16.30 6.85
CA LEU A 181 -9.82 16.93 8.17
C LEU A 181 -10.26 15.92 9.23
N TYR A 182 -11.18 15.02 8.90
CA TYR A 182 -11.57 13.93 9.81
C TYR A 182 -10.35 13.06 10.19
N LEU A 183 -9.52 12.68 9.23
CA LEU A 183 -8.30 11.90 9.50
C LEU A 183 -7.29 12.69 10.36
N GLN A 184 -7.16 14.01 10.15
CA GLN A 184 -6.29 14.88 10.95
C GLN A 184 -6.75 15.04 12.40
N GLU A 185 -8.07 15.10 12.61
CA GLU A 185 -8.65 15.26 13.95
C GLU A 185 -8.66 13.95 14.75
N HIS A 186 -8.53 12.81 14.06
CA HIS A 186 -8.57 11.51 14.70
C HIS A 186 -7.16 11.04 15.11
N PRO A 187 -6.91 10.74 16.41
CA PRO A 187 -5.55 10.53 16.95
C PRO A 187 -4.80 9.33 16.35
N SER A 188 -5.51 8.37 15.73
CA SER A 188 -4.89 7.19 15.12
C SER A 188 -4.33 7.43 13.72
N PHE A 189 -4.73 8.53 13.04
CA PHE A 189 -4.35 8.79 11.67
C PHE A 189 -3.43 9.99 11.53
N TYR A 190 -2.65 9.98 10.46
CA TYR A 190 -1.80 11.10 10.07
C TYR A 190 -1.89 11.32 8.56
N MET A 191 -2.45 12.45 8.17
CA MET A 191 -2.52 12.90 6.78
C MET A 191 -2.49 14.43 6.76
N PRO A 192 -1.30 15.06 6.83
CA PRO A 192 -1.19 16.51 6.96
C PRO A 192 -1.54 17.27 5.68
N ASP A 193 -1.42 16.62 4.51
CA ASP A 193 -1.69 17.18 3.18
C ASP A 193 -1.97 16.03 2.20
N TYR A 194 -2.32 16.33 0.94
CA TYR A 194 -2.50 15.36 -0.14
C TYR A 194 -1.19 14.66 -0.52
N PHE A 195 -0.06 15.32 -0.37
CA PHE A 195 1.27 14.74 -0.51
C PHE A 195 2.20 15.27 0.57
N TYR A 196 3.04 14.42 1.11
CA TYR A 196 3.91 14.78 2.23
C TYR A 196 5.05 13.77 2.38
N ARG A 197 6.03 14.13 3.21
CA ARG A 197 7.03 13.20 3.73
C ARG A 197 7.03 13.18 5.24
N VAL A 198 7.36 12.05 5.82
CA VAL A 198 7.41 11.86 7.26
C VAL A 198 8.39 10.76 7.64
N SER A 199 9.12 10.97 8.74
CA SER A 199 9.83 9.88 9.41
C SER A 199 9.01 9.44 10.61
N PRO A 200 8.50 8.19 10.63
CA PRO A 200 7.78 7.68 11.79
C PRO A 200 8.64 7.80 13.05
N PRO A 201 8.13 8.36 14.17
CA PRO A 201 8.94 8.64 15.35
C PRO A 201 9.69 7.41 15.89
N ALA A 202 9.08 6.24 15.84
CA ALA A 202 9.68 4.99 16.28
C ALA A 202 10.90 4.54 15.45
N THR A 203 11.16 5.18 14.30
CA THR A 203 12.28 4.80 13.40
C THR A 203 13.52 5.69 13.58
N ALA A 204 13.44 6.69 14.45
CA ALA A 204 14.55 7.63 14.74
C ALA A 204 15.19 8.28 13.49
N GLY A 205 14.43 8.39 12.39
CA GLY A 205 14.91 8.95 11.13
C GLY A 205 15.50 7.97 10.14
N ASP A 206 15.62 6.68 10.50
CA ASP A 206 16.15 5.66 9.60
C ASP A 206 15.15 5.27 8.48
N VAL A 207 13.86 5.50 8.70
CA VAL A 207 12.81 5.28 7.68
C VAL A 207 12.15 6.62 7.35
N GLU A 208 12.07 6.95 6.08
CA GLU A 208 11.29 8.09 5.59
C GLU A 208 10.26 7.61 4.58
N ILE A 209 9.01 8.01 4.80
CA ILE A 209 7.86 7.72 3.95
C ILE A 209 7.55 8.96 3.12
N PHE A 210 7.38 8.78 1.82
CA PHE A 210 7.00 9.81 0.85
C PHE A 210 5.64 9.43 0.27
N VAL A 211 4.65 10.24 0.53
CA VAL A 211 3.27 10.06 0.05
C VAL A 211 3.01 11.00 -1.11
N ILE A 212 2.45 10.48 -2.20
CA ILE A 212 2.05 11.26 -3.38
C ILE A 212 0.58 10.99 -3.73
N ASP A 213 -0.15 12.02 -4.13
CA ASP A 213 -1.50 11.88 -4.64
C ASP A 213 -1.48 11.56 -6.13
N THR A 214 -1.71 10.29 -6.45
CA THR A 214 -1.67 9.81 -7.83
C THR A 214 -2.93 10.11 -8.62
N GLU A 215 -4.09 10.36 -7.99
CA GLU A 215 -5.29 10.84 -8.68
C GLU A 215 -5.09 12.26 -9.19
N MET A 216 -4.51 13.12 -8.36
CA MET A 216 -4.15 14.48 -8.76
C MET A 216 -3.17 14.51 -9.95
N LEU A 217 -2.19 13.61 -9.96
CA LEU A 217 -1.25 13.47 -11.08
C LEU A 217 -1.94 12.98 -12.35
N LEU A 218 -2.84 12.02 -12.25
CA LEU A 218 -3.62 11.52 -13.39
C LEU A 218 -4.57 12.58 -13.94
N ALA A 219 -5.25 13.33 -13.06
CA ALA A 219 -6.15 14.42 -13.46
C ALA A 219 -5.44 15.58 -14.16
N SER A 220 -4.11 15.67 -14.06
CA SER A 220 -3.27 16.68 -14.74
C SER A 220 -2.64 16.20 -16.04
N THR A 221 -2.91 14.96 -16.46
CA THR A 221 -2.28 14.39 -17.67
C THR A 221 -3.31 13.67 -18.54
N THR A 222 -2.94 13.42 -19.81
CA THR A 222 -3.78 12.67 -20.72
C THR A 222 -3.59 11.18 -20.46
N VAL A 223 -4.68 10.49 -20.10
CA VAL A 223 -4.76 9.04 -19.93
C VAL A 223 -5.79 8.49 -20.90
N TYR A 224 -5.46 7.44 -21.61
CA TYR A 224 -6.42 6.77 -22.49
C TYR A 224 -7.21 5.71 -21.73
N LYS A 225 -8.43 5.40 -22.19
CA LYS A 225 -9.24 4.32 -21.62
C LYS A 225 -8.58 2.98 -21.87
N ASP A 226 -8.56 2.15 -20.85
CA ASP A 226 -8.04 0.79 -20.98
C ASP A 226 -8.80 -0.02 -22.02
N LYS A 227 -8.07 -0.55 -22.98
CA LYS A 227 -8.60 -1.41 -24.05
C LYS A 227 -7.67 -2.58 -24.23
N LEU A 228 -8.05 -3.72 -23.69
CA LEU A 228 -7.27 -4.94 -23.76
C LEU A 228 -7.92 -5.97 -24.69
N ALA A 229 -7.10 -6.65 -25.48
CA ALA A 229 -7.48 -7.85 -26.19
C ALA A 229 -7.47 -9.07 -25.24
N ALA A 230 -8.02 -10.20 -25.68
CA ALA A 230 -8.06 -11.43 -24.89
C ALA A 230 -6.66 -11.96 -24.50
N ASP A 231 -5.64 -11.66 -25.29
CA ASP A 231 -4.24 -12.01 -25.00
C ASP A 231 -3.54 -11.02 -24.04
N GLY A 232 -4.27 -10.03 -23.53
CA GLY A 232 -3.73 -9.01 -22.63
C GLY A 232 -2.97 -7.89 -23.32
N SER A 233 -2.85 -7.88 -24.65
CA SER A 233 -2.24 -6.79 -25.38
C SER A 233 -3.13 -5.55 -25.39
N GLY A 234 -2.51 -4.36 -25.35
CA GLY A 234 -3.20 -3.10 -25.57
C GLY A 234 -3.70 -3.02 -27.02
N ARG A 235 -4.83 -2.36 -27.21
CA ARG A 235 -5.33 -2.01 -28.53
C ARG A 235 -5.09 -0.52 -28.79
N GLU A 236 -4.93 -0.17 -30.06
CA GLU A 236 -4.84 1.24 -30.46
C GLU A 236 -6.09 2.01 -30.05
N VAL A 237 -5.91 3.15 -29.41
CA VAL A 237 -6.98 4.03 -28.92
C VAL A 237 -6.93 5.36 -29.68
N SER A 238 -8.11 5.95 -29.91
CA SER A 238 -8.23 7.27 -30.52
C SER A 238 -8.28 8.38 -29.45
N ASP A 239 -8.06 9.62 -29.86
CA ASP A 239 -8.15 10.79 -28.97
C ASP A 239 -9.55 10.94 -28.32
N SER A 240 -10.59 10.36 -28.92
CA SER A 240 -11.94 10.32 -28.33
C SER A 240 -12.10 9.29 -27.20
N GLU A 241 -11.08 8.48 -26.96
CA GLU A 241 -11.07 7.43 -25.91
C GLU A 241 -10.19 7.84 -24.72
N ILE A 242 -10.17 9.13 -24.39
CA ILE A 242 -9.49 9.65 -23.20
C ILE A 242 -10.30 9.28 -21.96
N ASP A 243 -9.60 8.83 -20.93
CA ASP A 243 -10.18 8.61 -19.61
C ASP A 243 -10.38 9.97 -18.90
N GLU A 244 -11.54 10.16 -18.31
CA GLU A 244 -11.91 11.42 -17.68
C GLU A 244 -11.70 11.31 -16.17
N PHE A 245 -10.95 12.25 -15.62
CA PHE A 245 -10.73 12.40 -14.19
C PHE A 245 -11.56 13.56 -13.66
N PRO A 246 -11.95 13.55 -12.36
CA PRO A 246 -12.65 14.67 -11.76
C PRO A 246 -11.82 15.96 -11.89
N ALA A 247 -12.35 16.98 -12.56
CA ALA A 247 -11.63 18.23 -12.78
C ALA A 247 -11.17 18.90 -11.48
N HIS A 248 -11.89 18.70 -10.38
CA HIS A 248 -11.54 19.22 -9.06
C HIS A 248 -10.37 18.48 -8.40
N ALA A 249 -10.00 17.27 -8.87
CA ALA A 249 -8.79 16.58 -8.42
C ALA A 249 -7.52 17.17 -9.05
N ALA A 250 -7.62 17.85 -10.18
CA ALA A 250 -6.46 18.45 -10.83
C ALA A 250 -5.71 19.45 -9.91
N PRO A 251 -4.38 19.57 -10.03
CA PRO A 251 -3.56 20.47 -9.22
C PRO A 251 -4.01 21.92 -9.30
N GLN A 252 -4.26 22.56 -8.17
CA GLN A 252 -4.73 23.95 -8.06
C GLN A 252 -3.66 24.92 -7.55
N THR A 253 -2.71 24.43 -6.77
CA THR A 253 -1.62 25.23 -6.19
C THR A 253 -0.30 24.98 -6.91
N ALA A 254 0.65 25.91 -6.79
CA ALA A 254 2.00 25.72 -7.31
C ALA A 254 2.72 24.52 -6.68
N ALA A 255 2.44 24.21 -5.42
CA ALA A 255 3.00 23.03 -4.74
C ALA A 255 2.48 21.74 -5.38
N GLU A 256 1.17 21.63 -5.58
CA GLU A 256 0.54 20.48 -6.24
C GLU A 256 1.04 20.29 -7.67
N GLN A 257 1.16 21.38 -8.46
CA GLN A 257 1.69 21.36 -9.82
C GLN A 257 3.15 20.88 -9.90
N ASN A 258 3.92 21.08 -8.83
CA ASN A 258 5.31 20.67 -8.73
C ASN A 258 5.52 19.37 -7.93
N MET A 259 4.49 18.58 -7.64
CA MET A 259 4.55 17.38 -6.80
C MET A 259 5.63 16.39 -7.27
N VAL A 260 5.76 16.13 -8.57
CA VAL A 260 6.79 15.23 -9.12
C VAL A 260 8.20 15.75 -8.86
N ALA A 261 8.43 17.04 -9.11
CA ALA A 261 9.73 17.67 -8.83
C ALA A 261 10.05 17.70 -7.34
N TRP A 262 9.03 17.94 -6.51
CA TRP A 262 9.13 17.84 -5.06
C TRP A 262 9.53 16.43 -4.63
N LEU A 263 8.87 15.38 -5.16
CA LEU A 263 9.18 13.99 -4.84
C LEU A 263 10.63 13.66 -5.17
N GLU A 264 11.08 14.00 -6.38
CA GLU A 264 12.46 13.74 -6.79
C GLU A 264 13.47 14.46 -5.90
N HIS A 265 13.24 15.74 -5.62
CA HIS A 265 14.10 16.52 -4.73
C HIS A 265 14.11 15.95 -3.31
N ALA A 266 12.93 15.63 -2.76
CA ALA A 266 12.79 15.09 -1.41
C ALA A 266 13.50 13.73 -1.25
N LEU A 267 13.36 12.84 -2.24
CA LEU A 267 14.06 11.56 -2.27
C LEU A 267 15.58 11.71 -2.40
N ALA A 268 16.04 12.62 -3.27
CA ALA A 268 17.45 12.86 -3.51
C ALA A 268 18.16 13.46 -2.29
N THR A 269 17.46 14.28 -1.51
CA THR A 269 18.01 14.97 -0.33
C THR A 269 17.79 14.22 0.99
N SER A 270 17.00 13.17 0.98
CA SER A 270 16.77 12.32 2.16
C SER A 270 18.05 11.62 2.59
N THR A 271 18.31 11.65 3.89
CA THR A 271 19.40 10.92 4.54
C THR A 271 18.92 9.65 5.24
N ALA A 272 17.63 9.33 5.16
CA ALA A 272 17.07 8.12 5.73
C ALA A 272 17.72 6.87 5.11
N GLN A 273 17.86 5.83 5.93
CA GLN A 273 18.36 4.54 5.47
C GLN A 273 17.37 3.90 4.48
N TRP A 274 16.07 3.98 4.78
CA TRP A 274 14.99 3.45 3.95
C TRP A 274 14.10 4.57 3.43
N LYS A 275 13.90 4.60 2.12
CA LYS A 275 13.05 5.58 1.42
C LYS A 275 11.89 4.85 0.77
N ILE A 276 10.75 4.86 1.43
CA ILE A 276 9.54 4.15 1.02
C ILE A 276 8.57 5.15 0.40
N VAL A 277 8.15 4.91 -0.84
CA VAL A 277 7.18 5.77 -1.52
C VAL A 277 5.82 5.11 -1.56
N LEU A 278 4.78 5.85 -1.23
CA LEU A 278 3.39 5.44 -1.22
C LEU A 278 2.60 6.25 -2.24
N GLY A 279 1.81 5.58 -3.05
CA GLY A 279 0.83 6.18 -3.96
C GLY A 279 -0.38 5.26 -4.08
N HIS A 280 -1.56 5.80 -4.40
CA HIS A 280 -2.75 4.95 -4.49
C HIS A 280 -2.71 4.04 -5.73
N HIS A 281 -2.46 4.61 -6.92
CA HIS A 281 -2.48 3.82 -8.16
C HIS A 281 -1.22 2.99 -8.37
N ALA A 282 -1.40 1.78 -8.89
CA ALA A 282 -0.31 0.86 -9.18
C ALA A 282 0.54 1.32 -10.38
N LEU A 283 1.86 1.09 -10.33
CA LEU A 283 2.75 1.22 -11.49
C LEU A 283 2.74 -0.04 -12.36
N TRP A 284 2.53 -1.18 -11.75
CA TRP A 284 2.38 -2.49 -12.37
C TRP A 284 1.23 -3.22 -11.69
N SER A 285 0.37 -3.87 -12.47
CA SER A 285 -0.76 -4.63 -11.97
C SER A 285 -1.12 -5.77 -12.91
N GLY A 286 -1.49 -6.90 -12.36
CA GLY A 286 -1.92 -8.10 -13.09
C GLY A 286 -3.42 -8.14 -13.41
N GLY A 287 -4.20 -7.17 -12.94
CA GLY A 287 -5.63 -7.10 -13.22
C GLY A 287 -5.99 -6.64 -14.63
N GLY A 288 -5.08 -5.93 -15.28
CA GLY A 288 -5.23 -5.44 -16.65
C GLY A 288 -6.09 -4.18 -16.80
N SER A 289 -6.91 -3.84 -15.81
CA SER A 289 -7.82 -2.68 -15.85
C SER A 289 -7.19 -1.36 -15.43
N LYS A 290 -5.87 -1.35 -15.20
CA LYS A 290 -5.12 -0.17 -14.74
C LYS A 290 -3.94 0.16 -15.66
N PHE A 291 -3.93 -0.43 -16.84
CA PHE A 291 -2.81 -0.40 -17.78
C PHE A 291 -2.41 1.02 -18.21
N GLU A 292 -3.38 1.83 -18.67
CA GLU A 292 -3.11 3.17 -19.18
C GLU A 292 -2.80 4.16 -18.05
N LYS A 293 -3.49 4.08 -16.91
CA LYS A 293 -3.17 4.85 -15.70
C LYS A 293 -1.74 4.56 -15.24
N ALA A 294 -1.39 3.29 -15.10
CA ALA A 294 -0.06 2.86 -14.72
C ALA A 294 1.02 3.37 -15.71
N ARG A 295 0.73 3.32 -17.03
CA ARG A 295 1.63 3.82 -18.07
C ARG A 295 1.86 5.33 -17.96
N ALA A 296 0.81 6.10 -17.68
CA ALA A 296 0.91 7.54 -17.46
C ALA A 296 1.77 7.87 -16.23
N LEU A 297 1.52 7.19 -15.11
CA LEU A 297 2.26 7.39 -13.87
C LEU A 297 3.73 7.00 -13.98
N ARG A 298 4.05 5.89 -14.68
CA ARG A 298 5.45 5.52 -14.95
C ARG A 298 6.20 6.61 -15.69
N LYS A 299 5.55 7.27 -16.66
CA LYS A 299 6.17 8.41 -17.37
C LYS A 299 6.45 9.60 -16.46
N LEU A 300 5.58 9.84 -15.47
CA LEU A 300 5.67 10.99 -14.58
C LEU A 300 6.77 10.83 -13.52
N PHE A 301 6.76 9.74 -12.77
CA PHE A 301 7.60 9.66 -11.57
C PHE A 301 8.42 8.36 -11.40
N LEU A 302 8.26 7.32 -12.23
CA LEU A 302 9.11 6.15 -12.17
C LEU A 302 10.62 6.49 -12.25
N PRO A 303 11.08 7.48 -13.05
CA PRO A 303 12.48 7.86 -13.05
C PRO A 303 13.01 8.32 -11.69
N ALA A 304 12.23 9.07 -10.92
CA ALA A 304 12.60 9.50 -9.57
C ALA A 304 12.72 8.30 -8.61
N LEU A 305 11.75 7.37 -8.68
CA LEU A 305 11.78 6.14 -7.88
C LEU A 305 12.99 5.29 -8.22
N CYS A 306 13.26 5.10 -9.51
CA CYS A 306 14.38 4.28 -9.97
C CYS A 306 15.74 4.81 -9.51
N ARG A 307 15.87 6.13 -9.38
CA ARG A 307 17.11 6.76 -8.90
C ARG A 307 17.27 6.70 -7.37
N HIS A 308 16.18 6.86 -6.63
CA HIS A 308 16.28 7.26 -5.23
C HIS A 308 15.46 6.45 -4.23
N ALA A 309 14.39 5.75 -4.65
CA ALA A 309 13.52 5.02 -3.73
C ALA A 309 13.99 3.58 -3.50
N ASP A 310 13.70 3.02 -2.33
CA ASP A 310 13.94 1.61 -2.02
C ASP A 310 12.76 0.73 -2.36
N ALA A 311 11.52 1.26 -2.28
CA ALA A 311 10.30 0.56 -2.65
C ALA A 311 9.16 1.54 -2.98
N TYR A 312 8.17 1.05 -3.76
CA TYR A 312 6.89 1.72 -4.00
C TYR A 312 5.74 0.79 -3.61
N PHE A 313 4.79 1.29 -2.81
CA PHE A 313 3.57 0.56 -2.45
C PHE A 313 2.34 1.29 -2.95
N SER A 314 1.35 0.52 -3.41
CA SER A 314 0.10 1.03 -3.96
C SER A 314 -1.11 0.18 -3.58
N GLY A 315 -2.30 0.75 -3.77
CA GLY A 315 -3.61 0.12 -3.73
C GLY A 315 -4.22 -0.04 -5.12
N ASP A 316 -5.46 0.45 -5.31
CA ASP A 316 -6.25 0.60 -6.54
C ASP A 316 -6.63 -0.70 -7.26
N ASP A 317 -5.74 -1.65 -7.44
CA ASP A 317 -6.11 -2.98 -7.91
C ASP A 317 -6.33 -3.91 -6.71
N HIS A 318 -7.54 -4.48 -6.62
CA HIS A 318 -8.01 -5.22 -5.44
C HIS A 318 -7.38 -6.62 -5.36
N MET A 319 -6.05 -6.66 -5.36
CA MET A 319 -5.22 -7.86 -5.35
C MET A 319 -4.00 -7.64 -4.44
N LEU A 320 -3.26 -8.71 -4.21
CA LEU A 320 -1.93 -8.65 -3.61
C LEU A 320 -0.89 -9.04 -4.66
N GLU A 321 0.06 -8.15 -4.94
CA GLU A 321 1.05 -8.37 -5.99
C GLU A 321 2.42 -7.82 -5.61
N ILE A 322 3.46 -8.48 -6.11
CA ILE A 322 4.86 -8.11 -5.90
C ILE A 322 5.58 -8.16 -7.24
N TYR A 323 6.17 -7.05 -7.62
CA TYR A 323 6.94 -6.89 -8.84
C TYR A 323 8.33 -6.38 -8.55
N THR A 324 9.23 -6.56 -9.52
CA THR A 324 10.50 -5.82 -9.59
C THR A 324 10.63 -5.17 -10.96
N ASP A 325 10.98 -3.88 -10.97
CA ASP A 325 11.30 -3.12 -12.18
C ASP A 325 12.81 -2.89 -12.26
N GLY A 326 13.43 -3.41 -13.32
CA GLY A 326 14.85 -3.21 -13.57
C GLY A 326 15.23 -1.80 -14.00
N CYS A 327 14.27 -0.87 -14.05
CA CYS A 327 14.50 0.54 -14.40
C CYS A 327 15.20 0.75 -15.75
N ALA A 328 14.88 -0.10 -16.72
CA ALA A 328 15.56 -0.13 -18.00
C ALA A 328 15.45 1.22 -18.75
N GLY A 329 16.58 1.76 -19.21
CA GLY A 329 16.66 3.03 -19.96
C GLY A 329 16.54 4.29 -19.09
N ILE A 330 16.49 4.18 -17.78
CA ILE A 330 16.47 5.31 -16.85
C ILE A 330 17.90 5.65 -16.43
N GLU A 331 18.35 6.82 -16.83
CA GLU A 331 19.69 7.34 -16.47
C GLU A 331 19.78 7.60 -14.96
N GLY A 332 20.89 7.15 -14.35
CA GLY A 332 21.14 7.31 -12.92
C GLY A 332 20.32 6.37 -12.03
N ALA A 333 19.62 5.39 -12.61
CA ALA A 333 18.91 4.38 -11.83
C ALA A 333 19.87 3.58 -10.93
N ALA A 334 19.40 3.20 -9.74
CA ALA A 334 20.15 2.28 -8.88
C ALA A 334 20.33 0.93 -9.55
N ALA A 335 21.45 0.25 -9.25
CA ALA A 335 21.78 -1.03 -9.89
C ALA A 335 20.79 -2.16 -9.53
N ALA A 336 20.23 -2.14 -8.31
CA ALA A 336 19.24 -3.12 -7.89
C ALA A 336 17.85 -2.76 -8.46
N PRO A 337 17.05 -3.76 -8.88
CA PRO A 337 15.68 -3.52 -9.34
C PRO A 337 14.81 -2.82 -8.29
N LEU A 338 13.83 -2.02 -8.71
CA LEU A 338 12.87 -1.38 -7.84
C LEU A 338 11.75 -2.36 -7.47
N PRO A 339 11.58 -2.74 -6.19
CA PRO A 339 10.39 -3.44 -5.73
C PRO A 339 9.16 -2.54 -5.80
N THR A 340 8.09 -3.04 -6.40
CA THR A 340 6.78 -2.38 -6.39
C THR A 340 5.71 -3.36 -5.95
N MET A 341 4.87 -2.95 -5.01
CA MET A 341 3.85 -3.78 -4.40
C MET A 341 2.46 -3.19 -4.63
N VAL A 342 1.50 -4.08 -4.90
CA VAL A 342 0.07 -3.75 -4.88
C VAL A 342 -0.55 -4.45 -3.69
N THR A 343 -1.23 -3.70 -2.83
CA THR A 343 -1.92 -4.19 -1.64
C THR A 343 -3.30 -3.56 -1.50
N GLY A 344 -4.06 -3.54 -2.61
CA GLY A 344 -5.41 -2.98 -2.68
C GLY A 344 -6.52 -3.97 -2.34
N ALA A 345 -6.20 -5.08 -1.67
CA ALA A 345 -7.16 -6.12 -1.30
C ALA A 345 -7.73 -5.95 0.12
N GLY A 346 -7.79 -4.73 0.65
CA GLY A 346 -8.21 -4.47 2.03
C GLY A 346 -9.67 -4.80 2.32
N ALA A 347 -10.57 -4.61 1.36
CA ALA A 347 -11.98 -4.91 1.55
C ALA A 347 -12.66 -5.53 0.33
N LYS A 348 -12.20 -5.21 -0.86
CA LYS A 348 -12.69 -5.75 -2.13
C LYS A 348 -11.69 -6.77 -2.68
N TRP A 349 -12.10 -7.61 -3.62
CA TRP A 349 -11.17 -8.49 -4.32
C TRP A 349 -11.44 -8.55 -5.82
N ARG A 350 -10.45 -8.99 -6.57
CA ARG A 350 -10.51 -9.02 -8.03
C ARG A 350 -9.70 -10.20 -8.56
N PRO A 351 -10.17 -10.94 -9.57
CA PRO A 351 -9.39 -12.01 -10.20
C PRO A 351 -8.22 -11.44 -11.01
N ASN A 352 -7.13 -12.19 -11.09
CA ASN A 352 -6.00 -11.89 -11.97
C ASN A 352 -6.39 -12.03 -13.44
N HIS A 353 -5.59 -11.41 -14.32
CA HIS A 353 -5.64 -11.57 -15.76
C HIS A 353 -4.32 -12.22 -16.26
N PRO A 354 -4.21 -13.57 -16.27
CA PRO A 354 -2.92 -14.24 -16.52
C PRO A 354 -2.29 -13.91 -17.88
N ALA A 355 -3.11 -13.77 -18.92
CA ALA A 355 -2.61 -13.42 -20.25
C ALA A 355 -2.03 -11.99 -20.27
N PHE A 356 -2.62 -11.05 -19.52
CA PHE A 356 -2.10 -9.69 -19.38
C PHE A 356 -0.77 -9.68 -18.62
N ILE A 357 -0.63 -10.43 -17.53
CA ILE A 357 0.63 -10.55 -16.79
C ILE A 357 1.75 -11.00 -17.74
N ALA A 358 1.54 -12.08 -18.47
CA ALA A 358 2.52 -12.61 -19.41
C ALA A 358 2.86 -11.62 -20.54
N GLN A 359 1.87 -10.89 -21.06
CA GLN A 359 2.07 -9.87 -22.09
C GLN A 359 2.83 -8.66 -21.56
N GLN A 360 2.56 -8.26 -20.32
CA GLN A 360 3.22 -7.13 -19.67
C GLN A 360 4.72 -7.41 -19.50
N GLU A 361 5.10 -8.56 -18.99
CA GLU A 361 6.50 -8.99 -18.87
C GLU A 361 7.21 -9.06 -20.22
N LYS A 362 6.52 -9.57 -21.25
CA LYS A 362 7.05 -9.60 -22.62
C LYS A 362 7.27 -8.20 -23.21
N THR A 363 6.38 -7.26 -22.89
CA THR A 363 6.42 -5.89 -23.43
C THR A 363 7.46 -5.02 -22.74
N TYR A 364 7.70 -5.25 -21.46
CA TYR A 364 8.57 -4.41 -20.64
C TYR A 364 9.79 -5.20 -20.15
N PRO A 365 10.91 -5.20 -20.92
CA PRO A 365 12.14 -5.86 -20.49
C PRO A 365 12.62 -5.30 -19.15
N GLY A 366 12.88 -6.19 -18.20
CA GLY A 366 13.30 -5.83 -16.85
C GLY A 366 12.16 -5.81 -15.83
N LEU A 367 10.90 -5.89 -16.26
CA LEU A 367 9.79 -6.18 -15.36
C LEU A 367 9.77 -7.67 -15.03
N THR A 368 9.60 -7.99 -13.75
CA THR A 368 9.35 -9.35 -13.28
C THR A 368 8.19 -9.36 -12.30
N THR A 369 7.19 -10.20 -12.55
CA THR A 369 6.14 -10.53 -11.59
C THR A 369 6.69 -11.56 -10.62
N VAL A 370 7.06 -11.13 -9.42
CA VAL A 370 7.58 -12.01 -8.37
C VAL A 370 6.48 -12.90 -7.81
N TRP A 371 5.29 -12.31 -7.64
CA TRP A 371 4.10 -13.00 -7.17
C TRP A 371 2.86 -12.14 -7.35
N SER A 372 1.71 -12.79 -7.61
CA SER A 372 0.41 -12.15 -7.72
C SER A 372 -0.67 -13.09 -7.21
N LYS A 373 -1.62 -12.57 -6.45
CA LYS A 373 -2.78 -13.30 -5.93
C LYS A 373 -4.04 -12.45 -6.00
N GLY A 374 -5.01 -12.97 -6.72
CA GLY A 374 -6.40 -12.57 -6.78
C GLY A 374 -7.25 -13.77 -7.25
N PRO A 375 -8.50 -13.93 -6.80
CA PRO A 375 -9.22 -13.11 -5.83
C PRO A 375 -8.80 -13.42 -4.38
N THR A 376 -8.61 -12.37 -3.59
CA THR A 376 -8.28 -12.49 -2.17
C THR A 376 -8.54 -11.18 -1.45
N TRP A 377 -8.73 -11.23 -0.14
CA TRP A 377 -8.50 -10.10 0.75
C TRP A 377 -7.12 -10.23 1.38
N GLY A 378 -6.53 -9.12 1.82
CA GLY A 378 -5.28 -9.18 2.52
C GLY A 378 -4.54 -7.86 2.65
N PHE A 379 -3.35 -7.95 3.21
CA PHE A 379 -2.44 -6.85 3.45
C PHE A 379 -0.99 -7.34 3.39
N MET A 380 -0.04 -6.42 3.48
CA MET A 380 1.37 -6.78 3.60
C MET A 380 1.92 -6.37 4.96
N TYR A 381 2.73 -7.25 5.55
CA TYR A 381 3.55 -6.97 6.72
C TYR A 381 4.99 -6.83 6.28
N VAL A 382 5.61 -5.72 6.65
CA VAL A 382 6.97 -5.36 6.24
C VAL A 382 7.88 -5.32 7.44
N THR A 383 9.04 -5.95 7.31
CA THR A 383 10.15 -5.85 8.27
C THR A 383 11.37 -5.29 7.56
N LEU A 384 11.90 -4.18 8.04
CA LEU A 384 13.17 -3.59 7.61
C LEU A 384 14.24 -3.94 8.65
N GLU A 385 15.21 -4.75 8.27
CA GLU A 385 16.28 -5.19 9.15
C GLU A 385 17.64 -4.96 8.48
N GLY A 386 18.41 -4.01 8.97
CA GLY A 386 19.69 -3.64 8.35
C GLY A 386 19.51 -3.23 6.88
N GLU A 387 20.10 -4.00 5.98
CA GLU A 387 20.04 -3.79 4.52
C GLU A 387 18.95 -4.66 3.84
N GLN A 388 18.05 -5.30 4.61
CA GLN A 388 17.05 -6.21 4.08
C GLN A 388 15.63 -5.67 4.36
N MET A 389 14.75 -5.82 3.37
CA MET A 389 13.31 -5.61 3.47
C MET A 389 12.61 -6.95 3.25
N HIS A 390 11.97 -7.46 4.30
CA HIS A 390 11.17 -8.67 4.26
C HIS A 390 9.70 -8.28 4.12
N ILE A 391 9.00 -8.88 3.18
CA ILE A 391 7.58 -8.65 2.92
C ILE A 391 6.85 -9.97 3.06
N GLU A 392 5.83 -9.99 3.90
CA GLU A 392 4.89 -11.08 4.03
C GLU A 392 3.51 -10.63 3.52
N ALA A 393 3.01 -11.27 2.46
CA ALA A 393 1.63 -11.10 2.04
C ALA A 393 0.73 -11.99 2.91
N ILE A 394 -0.16 -11.38 3.67
CA ILE A 394 -1.02 -12.04 4.66
C ILE A 394 -2.46 -11.99 4.21
N VAL A 395 -3.13 -13.14 4.24
CA VAL A 395 -4.49 -13.34 3.77
C VAL A 395 -5.35 -13.81 4.95
N PRO A 396 -6.41 -13.08 5.34
CA PRO A 396 -7.36 -13.55 6.33
C PRO A 396 -8.24 -14.68 5.80
N GLY A 397 -8.76 -15.49 6.70
CA GLY A 397 -9.80 -16.47 6.38
C GLY A 397 -11.09 -15.79 5.89
N THR A 398 -11.75 -16.40 4.92
CA THR A 398 -13.04 -15.92 4.39
C THR A 398 -14.24 -16.38 5.22
N ASP A 399 -13.99 -17.11 6.30
CA ASP A 399 -14.99 -17.64 7.24
C ASP A 399 -15.23 -16.71 8.43
N PHE A 400 -14.62 -15.52 8.44
CA PHE A 400 -14.71 -14.55 9.53
C PHE A 400 -14.24 -15.07 10.90
N SER A 401 -13.42 -16.13 10.91
CA SER A 401 -12.86 -16.72 12.14
C SER A 401 -11.77 -15.87 12.80
N GLY A 402 -11.26 -14.84 12.12
CA GLY A 402 -10.08 -14.08 12.53
C GLY A 402 -8.75 -14.77 12.23
N SER A 403 -8.78 -15.97 11.61
CA SER A 403 -7.57 -16.66 11.18
C SER A 403 -6.91 -15.93 10.00
N SER A 404 -5.59 -16.06 9.88
CA SER A 404 -4.85 -15.56 8.72
C SER A 404 -3.68 -16.48 8.37
N THR A 405 -3.21 -16.40 7.12
CA THR A 405 -2.07 -17.16 6.63
C THR A 405 -1.07 -16.26 5.91
N VAL A 406 0.22 -16.56 6.06
CA VAL A 406 1.26 -15.96 5.23
C VAL A 406 1.31 -16.74 3.91
N GLU A 407 0.84 -16.11 2.84
CA GLU A 407 0.78 -16.74 1.51
C GLU A 407 2.09 -16.63 0.74
N LYS A 408 2.83 -15.56 0.99
CA LYS A 408 4.10 -15.30 0.33
C LYS A 408 5.03 -14.54 1.26
N THR A 409 6.29 -14.95 1.28
CA THR A 409 7.39 -14.17 1.85
C THR A 409 8.41 -13.90 0.76
N VAL A 410 8.88 -12.66 0.68
CA VAL A 410 9.99 -12.24 -0.19
C VAL A 410 10.94 -11.35 0.58
N THR A 411 12.19 -11.32 0.12
CA THR A 411 13.22 -10.44 0.70
C THR A 411 13.89 -9.65 -0.40
N PHE A 412 14.03 -8.36 -0.21
CA PHE A 412 14.75 -7.45 -1.08
C PHE A 412 15.91 -6.80 -0.33
N SER A 413 17.05 -6.64 -1.01
CA SER A 413 18.11 -5.81 -0.47
C SER A 413 17.81 -4.35 -0.71
N ARG A 414 18.22 -3.49 0.20
CA ARG A 414 18.14 -2.04 0.06
C ARG A 414 18.83 -1.58 -1.22
N ARG A 415 18.21 -0.66 -1.94
CA ARG A 415 18.69 -0.19 -3.25
C ARG A 415 19.67 0.96 -3.15
N SER A 416 19.47 1.85 -2.25
CA SER A 416 20.26 3.08 -2.11
C SER A 416 21.62 2.81 -1.44
N GLY A 417 22.50 2.14 -2.16
CA GLY A 417 23.94 2.07 -1.88
C GLY A 417 24.70 3.26 -2.45
N GLY A 418 24.24 4.48 -2.26
CA GLY A 418 25.10 5.65 -2.42
C GLY A 418 26.12 5.65 -1.31
N THR A 419 27.39 5.52 -1.66
CA THR A 419 28.53 5.67 -0.76
C THR A 419 28.30 6.88 0.15
N ARG A 420 28.04 6.64 1.45
CA ARG A 420 28.34 7.65 2.45
C ARG A 420 29.85 7.94 2.26
N GLN A 421 30.21 9.10 1.70
CA GLN A 421 31.53 9.62 1.94
C GLN A 421 31.64 9.74 3.47
N ALA A 422 32.49 8.93 4.05
CA ALA A 422 32.89 9.09 5.43
C ALA A 422 33.62 10.44 5.49
N ASP A 423 33.02 11.42 6.17
CA ASP A 423 33.68 12.62 6.63
C ASP A 423 34.62 12.31 7.80
#